data_1612ca2e3e0be2d13de18d44ef1b6230
#
_entry.id   1612ca2e3e0be2d13de18d44ef1b6230
#
_cell.length_a   1.000
_cell.length_b   1.000
_cell.length_c   1.000
_cell.angle_alpha   90.00
_cell.angle_beta   90.00
_cell.angle_gamma   90.00
#
_symmetry.space_group_name_H-M   'P 1'
#
loop_
_entity.id
_entity.type
_entity.pdbx_description
1 polymer ?
#
loop_
_entity_poly.entity_id
_entity_poly.type
_entity_poly.pdbx_seq_one_letter_code
_entity_poly.pdbx_strand_id
1 'polypeptide(L)'
;CNERGETFVVHAERTPTLLICGAGPDAEPVCTFAAALGWRVTLVDHRPAYVDAARFPGAERVVRIDAESLANDIQLSEFDAAIVMSHHLVADGHYLAALADSNVGYVGLLGPAARRERLFAELGARADRLRSRLRAPVGLDLGGRSPEAIALSIIAEVQAVLHDRAGAPF
;
A
#
# COMPACT_ATOMS: atom_id res chain seq x y z
N CYS A 1 6.53 -20.93 -30.92
CA CYS A 1 6.50 -22.31 -31.50
C CYS A 1 7.94 -22.84 -31.57
N ASN A 2 8.15 -24.08 -31.17
CA ASN A 2 9.41 -24.77 -31.49
C ASN A 2 9.33 -25.44 -32.86
N GLU A 3 10.44 -26.03 -33.32
CA GLU A 3 10.50 -26.72 -34.64
C GLU A 3 9.56 -27.94 -34.76
N ARG A 4 8.92 -28.39 -33.64
CA ARG A 4 7.92 -29.47 -33.62
C ARG A 4 6.47 -28.95 -33.62
N GLY A 5 6.25 -27.63 -33.74
CA GLY A 5 4.91 -27.06 -33.76
C GLY A 5 4.19 -27.04 -32.40
N GLU A 6 4.89 -27.31 -31.31
CA GLU A 6 4.31 -27.24 -29.96
C GLU A 6 4.11 -25.77 -29.57
N THR A 7 2.93 -25.46 -29.04
CA THR A 7 2.60 -24.11 -28.53
C THR A 7 2.73 -24.10 -27.03
N PHE A 8 3.61 -23.25 -26.51
CA PHE A 8 3.72 -22.99 -25.08
C PHE A 8 2.90 -21.74 -24.74
N VAL A 9 1.96 -21.89 -23.81
CA VAL A 9 1.23 -20.75 -23.24
C VAL A 9 1.97 -20.32 -21.98
N VAL A 10 2.57 -19.14 -22.03
CA VAL A 10 3.18 -18.52 -20.84
C VAL A 10 2.12 -17.61 -20.22
N HIS A 11 1.64 -17.94 -19.04
CA HIS A 11 0.82 -17.03 -18.24
C HIS A 11 1.75 -16.04 -17.55
N ALA A 12 1.85 -14.82 -18.07
CA ALA A 12 2.50 -13.73 -17.36
C ALA A 12 1.52 -13.17 -16.31
N GLU A 13 1.86 -13.31 -15.04
CA GLU A 13 1.11 -12.62 -13.99
C GLU A 13 1.27 -11.10 -14.14
N ARG A 14 0.19 -10.37 -13.88
CA ARG A 14 0.25 -8.90 -13.90
C ARG A 14 1.11 -8.44 -12.72
N THR A 15 2.05 -7.54 -12.99
CA THR A 15 2.88 -6.91 -11.95
C THR A 15 1.99 -6.13 -10.98
N PRO A 16 2.00 -6.44 -9.67
CA PRO A 16 1.25 -5.69 -8.68
C PRO A 16 1.68 -4.23 -8.59
N THR A 17 0.72 -3.37 -8.31
CA THR A 17 0.92 -1.92 -8.17
C THR A 17 0.56 -1.48 -6.75
N LEU A 18 1.51 -0.83 -6.08
CA LEU A 18 1.40 -0.39 -4.69
C LEU A 18 1.48 1.13 -4.58
N LEU A 19 0.47 1.74 -3.95
CA LEU A 19 0.48 3.12 -3.52
C LEU A 19 0.87 3.22 -2.05
N ILE A 20 1.88 4.01 -1.71
CA ILE A 20 2.27 4.32 -0.33
C ILE A 20 1.95 5.79 -0.05
N CYS A 21 1.02 6.04 0.87
CA CYS A 21 0.63 7.37 1.33
C CYS A 21 1.39 7.71 2.62
N GLY A 22 2.49 8.44 2.46
CA GLY A 22 3.45 8.79 3.49
C GLY A 22 4.85 8.29 3.14
N ALA A 23 5.79 9.21 2.92
CA ALA A 23 7.18 8.93 2.57
C ALA A 23 8.14 9.10 3.78
N GLY A 24 7.67 8.76 4.98
CA GLY A 24 8.48 8.74 6.19
C GLY A 24 9.58 7.66 6.16
N PRO A 25 10.47 7.62 7.16
CA PRO A 25 11.52 6.61 7.23
C PRO A 25 11.00 5.16 7.20
N ASP A 26 9.84 4.90 7.79
CA ASP A 26 9.22 3.56 7.80
C ASP A 26 8.77 3.09 6.40
N ALA A 27 8.59 4.03 5.46
CA ALA A 27 8.21 3.70 4.08
C ALA A 27 9.40 3.17 3.25
N GLU A 28 10.65 3.46 3.64
CA GLU A 28 11.83 3.03 2.91
C GLU A 28 11.93 1.50 2.80
N PRO A 29 11.88 0.73 3.92
CA PRO A 29 11.92 -0.72 3.84
C PRO A 29 10.67 -1.32 3.17
N VAL A 30 9.50 -0.70 3.30
CA VAL A 30 8.27 -1.16 2.59
C VAL A 30 8.45 -1.05 1.09
N CYS A 31 8.95 0.10 0.60
CA CYS A 31 9.27 0.32 -0.81
C CYS A 31 10.33 -0.67 -1.31
N THR A 32 11.40 -0.88 -0.51
CA THR A 32 12.50 -1.79 -0.86
C THR A 32 12.01 -3.23 -1.03
N PHE A 33 11.21 -3.74 -0.11
CA PHE A 33 10.69 -5.11 -0.19
C PHE A 33 9.68 -5.29 -1.33
N ALA A 34 8.80 -4.32 -1.55
CA ALA A 34 7.88 -4.34 -2.68
C ALA A 34 8.63 -4.35 -4.03
N ALA A 35 9.65 -3.48 -4.17
CA ALA A 35 10.47 -3.43 -5.36
C ALA A 35 11.28 -4.73 -5.59
N ALA A 36 11.79 -5.36 -4.51
CA ALA A 36 12.47 -6.65 -4.59
C ALA A 36 11.57 -7.78 -5.08
N LEU A 37 10.25 -7.69 -4.86
CA LEU A 37 9.23 -8.59 -5.43
C LEU A 37 8.84 -8.21 -6.88
N GLY A 38 9.44 -7.16 -7.45
CA GLY A 38 9.14 -6.68 -8.79
C GLY A 38 7.88 -5.82 -8.87
N TRP A 39 7.30 -5.37 -7.74
CA TRP A 39 6.10 -4.53 -7.76
C TRP A 39 6.42 -3.11 -8.22
N ARG A 40 5.45 -2.47 -8.84
CA ARG A 40 5.52 -1.04 -9.19
C ARG A 40 5.04 -0.22 -8.00
N VAL A 41 5.94 0.61 -7.46
CA VAL A 41 5.68 1.38 -6.25
C VAL A 41 5.58 2.87 -6.56
N THR A 42 4.49 3.50 -6.14
CA THR A 42 4.34 4.96 -6.11
C THR A 42 4.21 5.42 -4.67
N LEU A 43 5.03 6.39 -4.29
CA LEU A 43 4.92 7.07 -2.99
C LEU A 43 4.36 8.47 -3.17
N VAL A 44 3.48 8.86 -2.25
CA VAL A 44 2.97 10.22 -2.15
C VAL A 44 3.14 10.75 -0.73
N ASP A 45 3.49 12.02 -0.58
CA ASP A 45 3.50 12.71 0.72
C ASP A 45 3.12 14.18 0.54
N HIS A 46 2.37 14.72 1.50
CA HIS A 46 1.98 16.12 1.50
C HIS A 46 3.13 17.06 1.95
N ARG A 47 4.13 16.52 2.62
CA ARG A 47 5.27 17.28 3.16
C ARG A 47 6.43 17.29 2.18
N PRO A 48 6.87 18.47 1.68
CA PRO A 48 7.95 18.55 0.70
C PRO A 48 9.26 17.90 1.15
N ALA A 49 9.57 17.99 2.45
CA ALA A 49 10.82 17.47 3.01
C ALA A 49 10.93 15.93 2.97
N TYR A 50 9.82 15.22 2.73
CA TYR A 50 9.80 13.76 2.66
C TYR A 50 9.81 13.23 1.21
N VAL A 51 9.56 14.10 0.24
CA VAL A 51 9.52 13.74 -1.19
C VAL A 51 10.92 13.84 -1.78
N ASP A 52 11.73 12.82 -1.52
CA ASP A 52 13.09 12.70 -2.04
C ASP A 52 13.26 11.31 -2.67
N ALA A 53 13.34 11.29 -4.01
CA ALA A 53 13.48 10.05 -4.77
C ALA A 53 14.77 9.29 -4.44
N ALA A 54 15.83 9.96 -3.97
CA ALA A 54 17.07 9.29 -3.59
C ALA A 54 16.91 8.35 -2.39
N ARG A 55 15.91 8.59 -1.55
CA ARG A 55 15.56 7.70 -0.42
C ARG A 55 14.80 6.44 -0.84
N PHE A 56 14.23 6.44 -2.03
CA PHE A 56 13.35 5.37 -2.53
C PHE A 56 13.80 4.88 -3.91
N PRO A 57 15.00 4.30 -4.03
CA PRO A 57 15.56 3.91 -5.33
C PRO A 57 14.75 2.81 -6.04
N GLY A 58 13.90 2.09 -5.30
CA GLY A 58 13.01 1.07 -5.85
C GLY A 58 11.63 1.60 -6.27
N ALA A 59 11.33 2.88 -6.03
CA ALA A 59 10.06 3.47 -6.41
C ALA A 59 10.05 3.87 -7.89
N GLU A 60 8.94 3.63 -8.57
CA GLU A 60 8.69 4.15 -9.92
C GLU A 60 8.43 5.67 -9.87
N ARG A 61 7.72 6.12 -8.83
CA ARG A 61 7.38 7.54 -8.64
C ARG A 61 7.40 7.92 -7.16
N VAL A 62 7.96 9.10 -6.87
CA VAL A 62 7.87 9.75 -5.55
C VAL A 62 7.35 11.16 -5.79
N VAL A 63 6.14 11.46 -5.33
CA VAL A 63 5.41 12.67 -5.73
C VAL A 63 4.89 13.42 -4.51
N ARG A 64 5.04 14.75 -4.52
CA ARG A 64 4.35 15.59 -3.55
C ARG A 64 2.89 15.78 -3.99
N ILE A 65 1.98 15.40 -3.08
CA ILE A 65 0.53 15.57 -3.28
C ILE A 65 -0.09 15.98 -1.96
N ASP A 66 -0.87 17.04 -1.96
CA ASP A 66 -1.66 17.39 -0.79
C ASP A 66 -2.70 16.29 -0.52
N ALA A 67 -2.82 15.86 0.73
CA ALA A 67 -3.60 14.65 1.06
C ALA A 67 -5.07 14.73 0.59
N GLU A 68 -5.63 15.94 0.59
CA GLU A 68 -6.99 16.21 0.12
C GLU A 68 -7.16 16.04 -1.39
N SER A 69 -6.06 16.19 -2.14
CA SER A 69 -6.05 16.14 -3.60
C SER A 69 -5.74 14.74 -4.16
N LEU A 70 -5.52 13.74 -3.31
CA LEU A 70 -5.07 12.40 -3.75
C LEU A 70 -5.89 11.86 -4.93
N ALA A 71 -7.22 11.89 -4.82
CA ALA A 71 -8.11 11.34 -5.85
C ALA A 71 -8.14 12.16 -7.16
N ASN A 72 -7.69 13.43 -7.11
CA ASN A 72 -7.63 14.29 -8.29
C ASN A 72 -6.30 14.14 -9.03
N ASP A 73 -5.21 13.92 -8.27
CA ASP A 73 -3.85 13.94 -8.79
C ASP A 73 -3.30 12.54 -9.09
N ILE A 74 -3.93 11.49 -8.52
CA ILE A 74 -3.57 10.08 -8.70
C ILE A 74 -4.78 9.29 -9.19
N GLN A 75 -4.59 8.55 -10.27
CA GLN A 75 -5.58 7.60 -10.76
C GLN A 75 -5.58 6.33 -9.90
N LEU A 76 -6.38 6.33 -8.82
CA LEU A 76 -6.40 5.27 -7.82
C LEU A 76 -6.76 3.89 -8.40
N SER A 77 -7.48 3.84 -9.52
CA SER A 77 -7.81 2.58 -10.21
C SER A 77 -6.62 1.83 -10.80
N GLU A 78 -5.44 2.45 -10.87
CA GLU A 78 -4.20 1.81 -11.34
C GLU A 78 -3.54 0.95 -10.24
N PHE A 79 -3.99 1.07 -8.98
CA PHE A 79 -3.37 0.40 -7.84
C PHE A 79 -4.18 -0.80 -7.36
N ASP A 80 -3.47 -1.91 -7.10
CA ASP A 80 -4.01 -3.12 -6.49
C ASP A 80 -4.09 -2.97 -4.97
N ALA A 81 -3.11 -2.29 -4.38
CA ALA A 81 -2.98 -2.09 -2.96
C ALA A 81 -2.55 -0.65 -2.62
N ALA A 82 -2.99 -0.17 -1.46
CA ALA A 82 -2.54 1.09 -0.89
C ALA A 82 -2.21 0.94 0.60
N ILE A 83 -1.16 1.63 1.06
CA ILE A 83 -0.77 1.67 2.48
C ILE A 83 -0.75 3.11 2.93
N VAL A 84 -1.50 3.42 4.01
CA VAL A 84 -1.54 4.73 4.65
C VAL A 84 -0.64 4.70 5.86
N MET A 85 0.45 5.50 5.83
CA MET A 85 1.50 5.51 6.84
C MET A 85 2.19 6.87 6.99
N SER A 86 1.44 7.97 6.84
CA SER A 86 2.02 9.31 6.96
C SER A 86 2.31 9.73 8.40
N HIS A 87 1.78 9.01 9.39
CA HIS A 87 1.78 9.34 10.82
C HIS A 87 1.11 10.68 11.17
N HIS A 88 0.47 11.33 10.22
CA HIS A 88 -0.27 12.57 10.40
C HIS A 88 -1.78 12.28 10.31
N LEU A 89 -2.49 12.41 11.43
CA LEU A 89 -3.89 11.94 11.55
C LEU A 89 -4.82 12.56 10.50
N VAL A 90 -4.72 13.88 10.28
CA VAL A 90 -5.56 14.57 9.31
C VAL A 90 -5.26 14.11 7.88
N ALA A 91 -3.98 14.01 7.51
CA ALA A 91 -3.60 13.52 6.19
C ALA A 91 -4.04 12.06 5.96
N ASP A 92 -3.87 11.20 6.98
CA ASP A 92 -4.34 9.81 6.89
C ASP A 92 -5.86 9.74 6.71
N GLY A 93 -6.62 10.65 7.34
CA GLY A 93 -8.07 10.77 7.15
C GLY A 93 -8.43 11.10 5.71
N HIS A 94 -7.74 12.06 5.08
CA HIS A 94 -7.96 12.44 3.68
C HIS A 94 -7.57 11.29 2.72
N TYR A 95 -6.43 10.63 2.95
CA TYR A 95 -6.01 9.48 2.15
C TYR A 95 -7.03 8.34 2.24
N LEU A 96 -7.49 8.00 3.45
CA LEU A 96 -8.51 6.96 3.64
C LEU A 96 -9.86 7.35 3.02
N ALA A 97 -10.26 8.63 3.07
CA ALA A 97 -11.47 9.10 2.41
C ALA A 97 -11.42 8.90 0.89
N ALA A 98 -10.31 9.27 0.26
CA ALA A 98 -10.09 9.05 -1.17
C ALA A 98 -10.09 7.56 -1.53
N LEU A 99 -9.41 6.74 -0.71
CA LEU A 99 -9.37 5.29 -0.90
C LEU A 99 -10.74 4.63 -0.66
N ALA A 100 -11.56 5.16 0.25
CA ALA A 100 -12.93 4.68 0.47
C ALA A 100 -13.79 4.81 -0.78
N ASP A 101 -13.59 5.87 -1.54
CA ASP A 101 -14.33 6.17 -2.78
C ASP A 101 -13.69 5.52 -4.03
N SER A 102 -12.61 4.76 -3.87
CA SER A 102 -11.87 4.07 -4.95
C SER A 102 -12.16 2.57 -5.01
N ASN A 103 -11.64 1.91 -6.05
CA ASN A 103 -11.69 0.45 -6.25
C ASN A 103 -10.40 -0.27 -5.86
N VAL A 104 -9.50 0.37 -5.12
CA VAL A 104 -8.27 -0.28 -4.62
C VAL A 104 -8.66 -1.48 -3.75
N GLY A 105 -8.19 -2.67 -4.10
CA GLY A 105 -8.63 -3.93 -3.49
C GLY A 105 -8.13 -4.16 -2.07
N TYR A 106 -6.96 -3.65 -1.74
CA TYR A 106 -6.35 -3.75 -0.41
C TYR A 106 -5.98 -2.36 0.11
N VAL A 107 -6.37 -2.06 1.33
CA VAL A 107 -5.98 -0.81 2.02
C VAL A 107 -5.39 -1.16 3.38
N GLY A 108 -4.12 -0.82 3.60
CA GLY A 108 -3.44 -0.98 4.88
C GLY A 108 -3.36 0.36 5.63
N LEU A 109 -3.56 0.35 6.94
CA LEU A 109 -3.33 1.52 7.79
C LEU A 109 -2.30 1.16 8.86
N LEU A 110 -1.17 1.87 8.86
CA LEU A 110 -0.15 1.75 9.89
C LEU A 110 -0.56 2.52 11.14
N GLY A 111 -0.45 1.87 12.28
CA GLY A 111 -0.72 2.46 13.58
C GLY A 111 -1.60 1.59 14.47
N PRO A 112 -1.74 1.96 15.74
CA PRO A 112 -2.50 1.18 16.71
C PRO A 112 -4.00 1.20 16.43
N ALA A 113 -4.73 0.20 16.98
CA ALA A 113 -6.18 0.09 16.82
C ALA A 113 -6.94 1.38 17.21
N ALA A 114 -6.49 2.08 18.25
CA ALA A 114 -7.09 3.35 18.67
C ALA A 114 -7.03 4.43 17.57
N ARG A 115 -5.98 4.44 16.73
CA ARG A 115 -5.88 5.34 15.57
C ARG A 115 -6.93 5.00 14.52
N ARG A 116 -7.11 3.72 14.22
CA ARG A 116 -8.16 3.24 13.31
C ARG A 116 -9.54 3.70 13.77
N GLU A 117 -9.88 3.47 15.06
CA GLU A 117 -11.21 3.83 15.59
C GLU A 117 -11.48 5.34 15.44
N ARG A 118 -10.49 6.17 15.72
CA ARG A 118 -10.62 7.61 15.56
C ARG A 118 -10.85 8.00 14.10
N LEU A 119 -10.05 7.47 13.18
CA LEU A 119 -10.18 7.74 11.74
C LEU A 119 -11.53 7.24 11.20
N PHE A 120 -12.03 6.10 11.67
CA PHE A 120 -13.33 5.58 11.27
C PHE A 120 -14.47 6.46 11.77
N ALA A 121 -14.38 7.01 12.98
CA ALA A 121 -15.36 7.97 13.48
C ALA A 121 -15.39 9.25 12.63
N GLU A 122 -14.23 9.73 12.17
CA GLU A 122 -14.11 10.91 11.30
C GLU A 122 -14.61 10.63 9.87
N LEU A 123 -14.40 9.42 9.34
CA LEU A 123 -14.89 9.01 8.00
C LEU A 123 -16.40 8.81 7.91
N GLY A 124 -17.07 8.54 9.03
CA GLY A 124 -18.51 8.29 9.05
C GLY A 124 -18.94 7.17 8.09
N ALA A 125 -19.93 7.41 7.25
CA ALA A 125 -20.46 6.41 6.31
C ALA A 125 -19.40 5.88 5.29
N ARG A 126 -18.33 6.64 5.02
CA ARG A 126 -17.24 6.15 4.16
C ARG A 126 -16.47 4.99 4.79
N ALA A 127 -16.42 4.90 6.11
CA ALA A 127 -15.76 3.79 6.81
C ALA A 127 -16.34 2.43 6.40
N ASP A 128 -17.63 2.33 6.15
CA ASP A 128 -18.29 1.09 5.76
C ASP A 128 -17.79 0.54 4.42
N ARG A 129 -17.39 1.43 3.49
CA ARG A 129 -16.82 1.05 2.19
C ARG A 129 -15.41 0.45 2.31
N LEU A 130 -14.72 0.71 3.42
CA LEU A 130 -13.38 0.19 3.69
C LEU A 130 -13.39 -1.13 4.47
N ARG A 131 -14.47 -1.46 5.22
CA ARG A 131 -14.50 -2.57 6.18
C ARG A 131 -14.03 -3.91 5.63
N SER A 132 -14.36 -4.23 4.39
CA SER A 132 -14.00 -5.54 3.79
C SER A 132 -12.55 -5.61 3.32
N ARG A 133 -11.91 -4.47 3.05
CA ARG A 133 -10.59 -4.38 2.41
C ARG A 133 -9.54 -3.61 3.21
N LEU A 134 -9.92 -3.02 4.36
CA LEU A 134 -8.99 -2.37 5.27
C LEU A 134 -8.36 -3.39 6.23
N ARG A 135 -7.05 -3.34 6.33
CA ARG A 135 -6.23 -4.00 7.35
C ARG A 135 -5.64 -2.94 8.29
N ALA A 136 -6.06 -2.98 9.55
CA ALA A 136 -5.64 -2.00 10.56
C ALA A 136 -5.71 -2.61 11.97
N PRO A 137 -4.60 -2.80 12.62
CA PRO A 137 -3.22 -2.56 12.16
C PRO A 137 -2.87 -3.36 10.92
N VAL A 138 -2.08 -2.76 9.99
CA VAL A 138 -1.58 -3.44 8.80
C VAL A 138 -0.45 -4.40 9.14
N GLY A 139 -0.41 -5.55 8.45
CA GLY A 139 0.65 -6.53 8.52
C GLY A 139 0.27 -7.81 9.26
N LEU A 140 0.87 -8.92 8.85
CA LEU A 140 0.76 -10.21 9.55
C LEU A 140 1.50 -10.14 10.89
N ASP A 141 1.04 -10.90 11.87
CA ASP A 141 1.74 -11.03 13.16
C ASP A 141 2.95 -11.96 13.03
N LEU A 142 4.05 -11.39 12.53
CA LEU A 142 5.34 -12.09 12.35
C LEU A 142 6.32 -11.81 13.49
N GLY A 143 5.95 -10.91 14.42
CA GLY A 143 6.85 -10.43 15.46
C GLY A 143 7.85 -9.37 14.96
N GLY A 144 8.67 -8.85 15.89
CA GLY A 144 9.62 -7.78 15.61
C GLY A 144 9.00 -6.38 15.69
N ARG A 145 9.88 -5.36 15.87
CA ARG A 145 9.47 -3.95 16.01
C ARG A 145 10.35 -2.99 15.21
N SER A 146 11.39 -3.50 14.52
CA SER A 146 12.18 -2.65 13.63
C SER A 146 11.37 -2.25 12.40
N PRO A 147 11.71 -1.14 11.75
CA PRO A 147 11.05 -0.74 10.51
C PRO A 147 11.04 -1.85 9.45
N GLU A 148 12.12 -2.62 9.34
CA GLU A 148 12.23 -3.72 8.38
C GLU A 148 11.31 -4.90 8.76
N ALA A 149 11.20 -5.24 10.06
CA ALA A 149 10.29 -6.30 10.52
C ALA A 149 8.83 -5.93 10.27
N ILE A 150 8.47 -4.67 10.51
CA ILE A 150 7.14 -4.12 10.21
C ILE A 150 6.90 -4.15 8.70
N ALA A 151 7.87 -3.71 7.90
CA ALA A 151 7.76 -3.72 6.44
C ALA A 151 7.58 -5.14 5.89
N LEU A 152 8.34 -6.12 6.40
CA LEU A 152 8.17 -7.53 6.03
C LEU A 152 6.73 -8.01 6.33
N SER A 153 6.23 -7.69 7.52
CA SER A 153 4.88 -8.02 7.97
C SER A 153 3.82 -7.45 7.03
N ILE A 154 3.96 -6.18 6.65
CA ILE A 154 3.07 -5.48 5.72
C ILE A 154 3.11 -6.13 4.33
N ILE A 155 4.29 -6.29 3.76
CA ILE A 155 4.44 -6.83 2.40
C ILE A 155 3.96 -8.29 2.33
N ALA A 156 4.21 -9.09 3.37
CA ALA A 156 3.71 -10.46 3.44
C ALA A 156 2.16 -10.51 3.46
N GLU A 157 1.50 -9.61 4.18
CA GLU A 157 0.03 -9.53 4.18
C GLU A 157 -0.50 -9.11 2.81
N VAL A 158 0.06 -8.06 2.21
CA VAL A 158 -0.34 -7.61 0.86
C VAL A 158 -0.18 -8.75 -0.15
N GLN A 159 0.99 -9.41 -0.15
CA GLN A 159 1.27 -10.56 -1.04
C GLN A 159 0.23 -11.67 -0.85
N ALA A 160 -0.09 -12.03 0.38
CA ALA A 160 -1.08 -13.05 0.67
C ALA A 160 -2.47 -12.67 0.13
N VAL A 161 -2.91 -11.44 0.38
CA VAL A 161 -4.23 -10.97 -0.07
C VAL A 161 -4.31 -10.88 -1.60
N LEU A 162 -3.29 -10.37 -2.27
CA LEU A 162 -3.28 -10.27 -3.74
C LEU A 162 -3.32 -11.64 -4.44
N HIS A 163 -2.95 -12.71 -3.73
CA HIS A 163 -2.97 -14.08 -4.25
C HIS A 163 -4.05 -14.97 -3.62
N ASP A 164 -5.04 -14.37 -2.93
CA ASP A 164 -6.12 -15.09 -2.23
C ASP A 164 -5.59 -16.15 -1.24
N ARG A 165 -4.55 -15.80 -0.48
CA ARG A 165 -3.93 -16.67 0.53
C ARG A 165 -4.16 -16.13 1.95
N ALA A 166 -4.23 -17.06 2.90
CA ALA A 166 -4.42 -16.73 4.31
C ALA A 166 -3.10 -16.32 5.03
N GLY A 167 -1.94 -16.42 4.37
CA GLY A 167 -0.64 -16.22 5.01
C GLY A 167 -0.27 -17.31 6.03
N ALA A 168 -0.89 -18.50 5.94
CA ALA A 168 -0.56 -19.64 6.77
C ALA A 168 0.63 -20.44 6.19
N PRO A 169 1.30 -21.29 7.00
CA PRO A 169 2.30 -22.23 6.51
C PRO A 169 1.73 -23.15 5.42
N PHE A 170 2.62 -23.59 4.51
CA PHE A 170 2.27 -24.56 3.47
C PHE A 170 1.93 -25.92 4.04
#